data_db79d913be5859b2ce8c28ecc196e294
#
_entry.id   db79d913be5859b2ce8c28ecc196e294
#
_cell.length_a   1.000
_cell.length_b   1.000
_cell.length_c   1.000
_cell.angle_alpha   90.00
_cell.angle_beta   90.00
_cell.angle_gamma   90.00
#
_symmetry.space_group_name_H-M   'P 1'
#
loop_
_entity.id
_entity.type
_entity.pdbx_description
1 polymer ?
#
loop_
_entity_poly.entity_id
_entity_poly.type
_entity_poly.pdbx_seq_one_letter_code
_entity_poly.pdbx_strand_id
1 'polypeptide(L)'
;MLTVPSIAPAQFSDSYNFLKAVKDRDGDKATTALNKPGTTIVNTRDVTTGETALHIVIARRDTTWLGFLLGKGANPNLADNRGETPLLSAVQLRFIDGVRYLLGNGAQVDKPNDNGETALIRAVQLRDVAMTRLLVSLGANPEKRDSIAGMSARDYATRDGRTPGLIQALDEAKPAKATSGPVQGPSL
;
A
#
# COMPACT_ATOMS: atom_id res chain seq x y z
N MET A 1 -11.92 43.23 -38.53
CA MET A 1 -11.42 41.86 -38.35
C MET A 1 -11.31 41.59 -36.87
N LEU A 2 -12.24 40.82 -36.32
CA LEU A 2 -12.22 40.42 -34.90
C LEU A 2 -11.33 39.16 -34.80
N THR A 3 -10.16 39.26 -34.14
CA THR A 3 -9.32 38.12 -33.85
C THR A 3 -9.98 37.33 -32.71
N VAL A 4 -10.50 36.16 -33.01
CA VAL A 4 -10.96 35.21 -32.04
C VAL A 4 -9.73 34.71 -31.24
N PRO A 5 -9.66 34.84 -29.91
CA PRO A 5 -8.55 34.27 -29.15
C PRO A 5 -8.62 32.74 -29.30
N SER A 6 -7.56 32.15 -29.86
CA SER A 6 -7.35 30.70 -29.86
C SER A 6 -7.26 30.24 -28.41
N ILE A 7 -8.26 29.53 -27.93
CA ILE A 7 -8.20 28.83 -26.65
C ILE A 7 -7.19 27.69 -26.85
N ALA A 8 -5.98 27.90 -26.33
CA ALA A 8 -4.98 26.81 -26.29
C ALA A 8 -5.62 25.63 -25.55
N PRO A 9 -5.47 24.39 -26.06
CA PRO A 9 -5.96 23.20 -25.36
C PRO A 9 -5.36 23.19 -23.95
N ALA A 10 -6.19 23.01 -22.94
CA ALA A 10 -5.75 22.93 -21.57
C ALA A 10 -4.62 21.89 -21.46
N GLN A 11 -3.41 22.35 -21.19
CA GLN A 11 -2.27 21.45 -20.99
C GLN A 11 -2.51 20.76 -19.65
N PHE A 12 -2.89 19.50 -19.70
CA PHE A 12 -2.94 18.67 -18.49
C PHE A 12 -1.56 18.64 -17.84
N SER A 13 -1.52 18.70 -16.51
CA SER A 13 -0.26 18.65 -15.77
C SER A 13 0.52 17.37 -16.11
N ASP A 14 1.85 17.42 -15.99
CA ASP A 14 2.70 16.23 -16.19
C ASP A 14 2.24 15.07 -15.30
N SER A 15 1.79 15.36 -14.08
CA SER A 15 1.22 14.40 -13.14
C SER A 15 -0.01 13.69 -13.68
N TYR A 16 -0.96 14.44 -14.24
CA TYR A 16 -2.15 13.87 -14.86
C TYR A 16 -1.79 12.99 -16.07
N ASN A 17 -0.91 13.48 -16.94
CA ASN A 17 -0.47 12.75 -18.14
C ASN A 17 0.24 11.44 -17.77
N PHE A 18 1.07 11.46 -16.73
CA PHE A 18 1.73 10.25 -16.21
C PHE A 18 0.72 9.24 -15.67
N LEU A 19 -0.18 9.64 -14.76
CA LEU A 19 -1.18 8.73 -14.21
C LEU A 19 -2.12 8.20 -15.32
N LYS A 20 -2.46 9.02 -16.31
CA LYS A 20 -3.21 8.58 -17.47
C LYS A 20 -2.44 7.53 -18.27
N ALA A 21 -1.16 7.74 -18.55
CA ALA A 21 -0.31 6.76 -19.24
C ALA A 21 -0.26 5.42 -18.48
N VAL A 22 -0.17 5.45 -17.14
CA VAL A 22 -0.24 4.25 -16.29
C VAL A 22 -1.61 3.58 -16.38
N LYS A 23 -2.71 4.35 -16.37
CA LYS A 23 -4.08 3.83 -16.55
C LYS A 23 -4.26 3.15 -17.89
N ASP A 24 -3.75 3.78 -18.97
CA ASP A 24 -3.88 3.31 -20.35
C ASP A 24 -2.87 2.20 -20.70
N ARG A 25 -1.95 1.86 -19.79
CA ARG A 25 -0.82 0.94 -20.03
C ARG A 25 0.13 1.41 -21.15
N ASP A 26 0.24 2.72 -21.32
CA ASP A 26 1.14 3.33 -22.30
C ASP A 26 2.57 3.40 -21.73
N GLY A 27 3.35 2.35 -21.95
CA GLY A 27 4.71 2.22 -21.42
C GLY A 27 5.65 3.29 -21.95
N ASP A 28 5.48 3.72 -23.20
CA ASP A 28 6.36 4.72 -23.84
C ASP A 28 6.15 6.09 -23.18
N LYS A 29 4.89 6.53 -23.03
CA LYS A 29 4.58 7.79 -22.36
C LYS A 29 4.97 7.77 -20.89
N ALA A 30 4.69 6.68 -20.17
CA ALA A 30 5.08 6.55 -18.77
C ALA A 30 6.60 6.62 -18.62
N THR A 31 7.36 5.88 -19.45
CA THR A 31 8.82 5.87 -19.41
C THR A 31 9.40 7.24 -19.78
N THR A 32 8.85 7.91 -20.78
CA THR A 32 9.25 9.27 -21.16
C THR A 32 9.08 10.25 -20.00
N ALA A 33 7.96 10.18 -19.29
CA ALA A 33 7.71 11.01 -18.11
C ALA A 33 8.69 10.72 -16.96
N LEU A 34 9.00 9.44 -16.72
CA LEU A 34 9.89 8.99 -15.65
C LEU A 34 11.38 9.27 -15.95
N ASN A 35 11.78 9.42 -17.20
CA ASN A 35 13.16 9.67 -17.58
C ASN A 35 13.52 11.16 -17.59
N LYS A 36 12.59 12.08 -17.32
CA LYS A 36 12.89 13.51 -17.19
C LYS A 36 13.87 13.72 -16.03
N PRO A 37 15.00 14.42 -16.24
CA PRO A 37 15.98 14.66 -15.16
C PRO A 37 15.34 15.34 -13.94
N GLY A 38 15.64 14.84 -12.73
CA GLY A 38 15.14 15.42 -11.47
C GLY A 38 13.65 15.22 -11.21
N THR A 39 12.96 14.40 -12.00
CA THR A 39 11.53 14.18 -11.80
C THR A 39 11.24 13.31 -10.57
N THR A 40 10.19 13.68 -9.82
CA THR A 40 9.62 12.87 -8.73
C THR A 40 8.23 12.34 -9.11
N ILE A 41 7.90 12.39 -10.40
CA ILE A 41 6.55 12.14 -10.93
C ILE A 41 6.02 10.73 -10.62
N VAL A 42 6.90 9.75 -10.41
CA VAL A 42 6.54 8.38 -10.02
C VAL A 42 5.69 8.35 -8.75
N ASN A 43 5.86 9.35 -7.87
CA ASN A 43 5.17 9.49 -6.60
C ASN A 43 4.02 10.51 -6.64
N THR A 44 3.62 10.94 -7.83
CA THR A 44 2.47 11.83 -7.98
C THR A 44 1.19 11.17 -7.54
N ARG A 45 0.25 11.99 -7.06
CA ARG A 45 -1.07 11.57 -6.58
C ARG A 45 -2.16 12.17 -7.45
N ASP A 46 -3.19 11.41 -7.72
CA ASP A 46 -4.42 11.93 -8.33
C ASP A 46 -5.01 13.04 -7.44
N VAL A 47 -5.36 14.17 -8.04
CA VAL A 47 -5.82 15.35 -7.28
C VAL A 47 -7.17 15.13 -6.60
N THR A 48 -7.97 14.19 -7.08
CA THR A 48 -9.32 13.91 -6.58
C THR A 48 -9.31 12.77 -5.57
N THR A 49 -8.66 11.65 -5.89
CA THR A 49 -8.68 10.44 -5.07
C THR A 49 -7.47 10.31 -4.17
N GLY A 50 -6.36 10.98 -4.49
CA GLY A 50 -5.08 10.79 -3.84
C GLY A 50 -4.35 9.52 -4.27
N GLU A 51 -4.91 8.73 -5.17
CA GLU A 51 -4.30 7.49 -5.66
C GLU A 51 -2.98 7.76 -6.37
N THR A 52 -2.01 6.88 -6.13
CA THR A 52 -0.73 6.86 -6.83
C THR A 52 -0.77 5.86 -7.99
N ALA A 53 0.26 5.87 -8.84
CA ALA A 53 0.45 4.88 -9.88
C ALA A 53 0.41 3.43 -9.33
N LEU A 54 0.90 3.19 -8.09
CA LEU A 54 0.85 1.87 -7.45
C LEU A 54 -0.59 1.43 -7.18
N HIS A 55 -1.48 2.31 -6.70
CA HIS A 55 -2.90 1.99 -6.50
C HIS A 55 -3.55 1.57 -7.82
N ILE A 56 -3.27 2.30 -8.90
CA ILE A 56 -3.83 2.02 -10.24
C ILE A 56 -3.45 0.62 -10.72
N VAL A 57 -2.17 0.25 -10.60
CA VAL A 57 -1.70 -1.06 -11.09
C VAL A 57 -2.14 -2.22 -10.19
N ILE A 58 -2.29 -1.97 -8.89
CA ILE A 58 -2.82 -2.95 -7.93
C ILE A 58 -4.30 -3.22 -8.20
N ALA A 59 -5.10 -2.19 -8.50
CA ALA A 59 -6.52 -2.36 -8.80
C ALA A 59 -6.77 -3.34 -9.95
N ARG A 60 -5.85 -3.44 -10.89
CA ARG A 60 -5.90 -4.41 -12.00
C ARG A 60 -5.02 -5.65 -11.83
N ARG A 61 -4.37 -5.80 -10.65
CA ARG A 61 -3.47 -6.92 -10.30
C ARG A 61 -2.30 -7.10 -11.29
N ASP A 62 -1.73 -5.99 -11.75
CA ASP A 62 -0.69 -5.98 -12.78
C ASP A 62 0.71 -6.04 -12.15
N THR A 63 1.25 -7.25 -11.99
CA THR A 63 2.58 -7.48 -11.40
C THR A 63 3.70 -6.87 -12.23
N THR A 64 3.58 -6.87 -13.55
CA THR A 64 4.59 -6.32 -14.45
C THR A 64 4.77 -4.81 -14.23
N TRP A 65 3.65 -4.07 -14.24
CA TRP A 65 3.68 -2.65 -13.98
C TRP A 65 4.01 -2.31 -12.52
N LEU A 66 3.57 -3.14 -11.58
CA LEU A 66 3.94 -2.99 -10.17
C LEU A 66 5.45 -3.07 -9.98
N GLY A 67 6.10 -4.10 -10.52
CA GLY A 67 7.55 -4.27 -10.47
C GLY A 67 8.29 -3.13 -11.17
N PHE A 68 7.80 -2.70 -12.35
CA PHE A 68 8.36 -1.56 -13.10
C PHE A 68 8.34 -0.26 -12.27
N LEU A 69 7.18 0.09 -11.69
CA LEU A 69 7.04 1.33 -10.93
C LEU A 69 7.89 1.31 -9.64
N LEU A 70 7.91 0.19 -8.93
CA LEU A 70 8.77 0.02 -7.74
C LEU A 70 10.25 0.14 -8.12
N GLY A 71 10.67 -0.47 -9.23
CA GLY A 71 12.02 -0.33 -9.78
C GLY A 71 12.38 1.11 -10.19
N LYS A 72 11.39 1.95 -10.51
CA LYS A 72 11.56 3.40 -10.77
C LYS A 72 11.48 4.26 -9.51
N GLY A 73 11.45 3.66 -8.32
CA GLY A 73 11.45 4.36 -7.04
C GLY A 73 10.07 4.82 -6.56
N ALA A 74 9.00 4.19 -7.04
CA ALA A 74 7.68 4.44 -6.47
C ALA A 74 7.65 4.08 -5.00
N ASN A 75 7.21 5.02 -4.16
CA ASN A 75 7.11 4.83 -2.71
C ASN A 75 5.87 3.98 -2.37
N PRO A 76 6.06 2.74 -1.86
CA PRO A 76 4.95 1.83 -1.55
C PRO A 76 4.13 2.25 -0.32
N ASN A 77 4.54 3.32 0.35
CA ASN A 77 3.91 3.79 1.57
C ASN A 77 3.05 5.06 1.38
N LEU A 78 2.93 5.59 0.17
CA LEU A 78 2.03 6.71 -0.09
C LEU A 78 0.58 6.24 -0.06
N ALA A 79 -0.21 6.88 0.80
CA ALA A 79 -1.63 6.58 0.94
C ALA A 79 -2.50 7.47 0.03
N ASP A 80 -3.69 7.00 -0.29
CA ASP A 80 -4.75 7.81 -0.94
C ASP A 80 -5.41 8.78 0.06
N ASN A 81 -6.48 9.48 -0.36
CA ASN A 81 -7.18 10.45 0.48
C ASN A 81 -8.02 9.82 1.63
N ARG A 82 -8.01 8.50 1.77
CA ARG A 82 -8.65 7.74 2.85
C ARG A 82 -7.61 7.05 3.75
N GLY A 83 -6.34 7.41 3.58
CA GLY A 83 -5.25 6.73 4.25
C GLY A 83 -4.94 5.32 3.70
N GLU A 84 -5.63 4.87 2.63
CA GLU A 84 -5.39 3.56 2.03
C GLU A 84 -4.02 3.50 1.38
N THR A 85 -3.17 2.58 1.85
CA THR A 85 -1.88 2.33 1.22
C THR A 85 -2.02 1.32 0.07
N PRO A 86 -1.06 1.26 -0.86
CA PRO A 86 -1.00 0.20 -1.86
C PRO A 86 -1.09 -1.21 -1.26
N LEU A 87 -0.49 -1.43 -0.08
CA LEU A 87 -0.55 -2.70 0.63
C LEU A 87 -1.98 -3.05 1.07
N LEU A 88 -2.69 -2.10 1.69
CA LEU A 88 -4.08 -2.29 2.10
C LEU A 88 -4.98 -2.60 0.91
N SER A 89 -4.80 -1.89 -0.22
CA SER A 89 -5.52 -2.17 -1.46
C SER A 89 -5.22 -3.56 -2.01
N ALA A 90 -3.96 -4.01 -1.98
CA ALA A 90 -3.57 -5.35 -2.44
C ALA A 90 -4.22 -6.46 -1.57
N VAL A 91 -4.28 -6.26 -0.25
CA VAL A 91 -4.95 -7.19 0.68
C VAL A 91 -6.45 -7.23 0.42
N GLN A 92 -7.10 -6.08 0.25
CA GLN A 92 -8.53 -5.99 -0.10
C GLN A 92 -8.87 -6.81 -1.35
N LEU A 93 -7.98 -6.78 -2.32
CA LEU A 93 -8.14 -7.52 -3.59
C LEU A 93 -7.63 -8.97 -3.51
N ARG A 94 -7.15 -9.43 -2.36
CA ARG A 94 -6.52 -10.76 -2.20
C ARG A 94 -5.39 -10.99 -3.21
N PHE A 95 -4.63 -9.95 -3.52
CA PHE A 95 -3.56 -9.97 -4.49
C PHE A 95 -2.22 -10.32 -3.81
N ILE A 96 -2.02 -11.63 -3.57
CA ILE A 96 -0.86 -12.18 -2.82
C ILE A 96 0.47 -11.74 -3.42
N ASP A 97 0.63 -11.83 -4.75
CA ASP A 97 1.88 -11.43 -5.40
C ASP A 97 2.14 -9.92 -5.22
N GLY A 98 1.09 -9.09 -5.33
CA GLY A 98 1.19 -7.65 -5.06
C GLY A 98 1.67 -7.37 -3.63
N VAL A 99 1.14 -8.09 -2.63
CA VAL A 99 1.58 -7.99 -1.23
C VAL A 99 3.06 -8.33 -1.09
N ARG A 100 3.52 -9.44 -1.70
CA ARG A 100 4.93 -9.84 -1.68
C ARG A 100 5.84 -8.79 -2.34
N TYR A 101 5.46 -8.28 -3.51
CA TYR A 101 6.21 -7.22 -4.20
C TYR A 101 6.33 -5.97 -3.36
N LEU A 102 5.22 -5.49 -2.77
CA LEU A 102 5.19 -4.29 -1.96
C LEU A 102 6.06 -4.41 -0.71
N LEU A 103 5.89 -5.50 0.06
CA LEU A 103 6.66 -5.74 1.29
C LEU A 103 8.15 -5.95 0.99
N GLY A 104 8.48 -6.65 -0.10
CA GLY A 104 9.86 -6.82 -0.57
C GLY A 104 10.52 -5.51 -1.02
N ASN A 105 9.73 -4.46 -1.31
CA ASN A 105 10.20 -3.14 -1.71
C ASN A 105 9.96 -2.05 -0.64
N GLY A 106 9.85 -2.44 0.64
CA GLY A 106 9.84 -1.51 1.77
C GLY A 106 8.47 -0.97 2.14
N ALA A 107 7.37 -1.62 1.73
CA ALA A 107 6.07 -1.31 2.30
C ALA A 107 6.06 -1.62 3.81
N GLN A 108 5.50 -0.71 4.59
CA GLN A 108 5.34 -0.89 6.04
C GLN A 108 4.14 -1.80 6.29
N VAL A 109 4.40 -3.02 6.78
CA VAL A 109 3.37 -4.05 6.97
C VAL A 109 2.24 -3.61 7.90
N ASP A 110 2.57 -2.80 8.90
CA ASP A 110 1.64 -2.32 9.93
C ASP A 110 1.21 -0.86 9.75
N LYS A 111 1.42 -0.26 8.58
CA LYS A 111 0.94 1.10 8.31
C LYS A 111 -0.58 1.09 8.22
N PRO A 112 -1.29 1.80 9.12
CA PRO A 112 -2.75 1.82 9.11
C PRO A 112 -3.28 2.84 8.10
N ASN A 113 -4.58 2.68 7.75
CA ASN A 113 -5.37 3.75 7.12
C ASN A 113 -5.89 4.76 8.18
N ASP A 114 -6.70 5.72 7.74
CA ASP A 114 -7.27 6.76 8.62
C ASP A 114 -8.19 6.20 9.72
N ASN A 115 -8.70 4.98 9.56
CA ASN A 115 -9.49 4.26 10.55
C ASN A 115 -8.65 3.43 11.52
N GLY A 116 -7.32 3.51 11.43
CA GLY A 116 -6.41 2.68 12.22
C GLY A 116 -6.32 1.22 11.74
N GLU A 117 -7.02 0.87 10.65
CA GLU A 117 -7.05 -0.49 10.13
C GLU A 117 -5.73 -0.84 9.47
N THR A 118 -5.11 -1.95 9.90
CA THR A 118 -3.90 -2.49 9.28
C THR A 118 -4.23 -3.55 8.23
N ALA A 119 -3.25 -3.89 7.41
CA ALA A 119 -3.34 -4.97 6.42
C ALA A 119 -3.76 -6.31 7.08
N LEU A 120 -3.25 -6.60 8.28
CA LEU A 120 -3.58 -7.82 9.00
C LEU A 120 -5.03 -7.83 9.52
N ILE A 121 -5.52 -6.70 10.06
CA ILE A 121 -6.93 -6.57 10.46
C ILE A 121 -7.84 -6.83 9.26
N ARG A 122 -7.55 -6.21 8.12
CA ARG A 122 -8.32 -6.40 6.88
C ARG A 122 -8.32 -7.86 6.40
N ALA A 123 -7.17 -8.53 6.40
CA ALA A 123 -7.07 -9.93 6.01
C ALA A 123 -7.96 -10.84 6.90
N VAL A 124 -7.97 -10.57 8.21
CA VAL A 124 -8.82 -11.30 9.17
C VAL A 124 -10.31 -11.03 8.92
N GLN A 125 -10.70 -9.77 8.70
CA GLN A 125 -12.08 -9.40 8.40
C GLN A 125 -12.58 -10.03 7.08
N LEU A 126 -11.68 -10.18 6.10
CA LEU A 126 -11.93 -10.89 4.84
C LEU A 126 -11.92 -12.43 5.00
N ARG A 127 -11.62 -12.95 6.21
CA ARG A 127 -11.46 -14.39 6.50
C ARG A 127 -10.44 -15.07 5.58
N ASP A 128 -9.43 -14.33 5.18
CA ASP A 128 -8.37 -14.83 4.30
C ASP A 128 -7.22 -15.42 5.12
N VAL A 129 -7.32 -16.70 5.45
CA VAL A 129 -6.30 -17.40 6.25
C VAL A 129 -4.92 -17.39 5.58
N ALA A 130 -4.88 -17.53 4.24
CA ALA A 130 -3.62 -17.53 3.51
C ALA A 130 -2.94 -16.16 3.55
N MET A 131 -3.70 -15.08 3.35
CA MET A 131 -3.21 -13.71 3.46
C MET A 131 -2.81 -13.38 4.90
N THR A 132 -3.59 -13.80 5.89
CA THR A 132 -3.28 -13.63 7.32
C THR A 132 -1.94 -14.28 7.66
N ARG A 133 -1.74 -15.55 7.27
CA ARG A 133 -0.47 -16.27 7.48
C ARG A 133 0.70 -15.57 6.78
N LEU A 134 0.51 -15.12 5.55
CA LEU A 134 1.54 -14.40 4.81
C LEU A 134 1.96 -13.12 5.54
N LEU A 135 1.00 -12.28 5.94
CA LEU A 135 1.29 -11.01 6.63
C LEU A 135 2.00 -11.23 7.97
N VAL A 136 1.54 -12.22 8.75
CA VAL A 136 2.17 -12.63 10.00
C VAL A 136 3.61 -13.10 9.79
N SER A 137 3.85 -13.93 8.77
CA SER A 137 5.21 -14.40 8.44
C SER A 137 6.16 -13.27 8.02
N LEU A 138 5.60 -12.16 7.53
CA LEU A 138 6.33 -10.95 7.12
C LEU A 138 6.35 -9.88 8.22
N GLY A 139 5.97 -10.23 9.46
CA GLY A 139 6.17 -9.40 10.64
C GLY A 139 4.99 -8.50 11.01
N ALA A 140 3.80 -8.72 10.45
CA ALA A 140 2.61 -7.97 10.87
C ALA A 140 2.29 -8.23 12.36
N ASN A 141 1.97 -7.18 13.09
CA ASN A 141 1.64 -7.24 14.51
C ASN A 141 0.15 -7.54 14.74
N PRO A 142 -0.21 -8.73 15.29
CA PRO A 142 -1.61 -9.11 15.50
C PRO A 142 -2.32 -8.32 16.60
N GLU A 143 -1.57 -7.58 17.43
CA GLU A 143 -2.10 -6.84 18.58
C GLU A 143 -2.35 -5.34 18.28
N LYS A 144 -1.99 -4.85 17.09
CA LYS A 144 -2.33 -3.48 16.68
C LYS A 144 -3.83 -3.33 16.57
N ARG A 145 -4.36 -2.23 17.16
CA ARG A 145 -5.79 -1.96 17.23
C ARG A 145 -6.20 -0.89 16.22
N ASP A 146 -7.39 -1.05 15.62
CA ASP A 146 -8.02 0.01 14.85
C ASP A 146 -8.58 1.13 15.75
N SER A 147 -8.93 2.26 15.12
CA SER A 147 -9.47 3.43 15.83
C SER A 147 -11.00 3.43 15.94
N ILE A 148 -11.69 2.55 15.22
CA ILE A 148 -13.16 2.50 15.15
C ILE A 148 -13.73 1.63 16.26
N ALA A 149 -13.28 0.37 16.34
CA ALA A 149 -13.76 -0.59 17.33
C ALA A 149 -12.76 -0.80 18.48
N GLY A 150 -11.55 -0.25 18.39
CA GLY A 150 -10.47 -0.51 19.34
C GLY A 150 -10.02 -1.97 19.33
N MET A 151 -10.26 -2.69 18.23
CA MET A 151 -10.01 -4.13 18.10
C MET A 151 -8.75 -4.41 17.29
N SER A 152 -8.01 -5.41 17.77
CA SER A 152 -6.87 -5.97 17.05
C SER A 152 -7.30 -7.07 16.06
N ALA A 153 -6.38 -7.50 15.20
CA ALA A 153 -6.63 -8.64 14.31
C ALA A 153 -7.02 -9.89 15.11
N ARG A 154 -6.40 -10.10 16.28
CA ARG A 154 -6.71 -11.22 17.19
C ARG A 154 -8.12 -11.09 17.79
N ASP A 155 -8.52 -9.90 18.20
CA ASP A 155 -9.86 -9.65 18.74
C ASP A 155 -10.92 -9.92 17.66
N TYR A 156 -10.69 -9.49 16.42
CA TYR A 156 -11.60 -9.76 15.29
C TYR A 156 -11.72 -11.26 14.99
N ALA A 157 -10.58 -11.98 14.94
CA ALA A 157 -10.58 -13.42 14.70
C ALA A 157 -11.32 -14.21 15.80
N THR A 158 -11.12 -13.82 17.06
CA THR A 158 -11.79 -14.42 18.22
C THR A 158 -13.30 -14.18 18.17
N ARG A 159 -13.71 -12.94 17.88
CA ARG A 159 -15.12 -12.57 17.76
C ARG A 159 -15.82 -13.28 16.59
N ASP A 160 -15.13 -13.46 15.45
CA ASP A 160 -15.71 -14.17 14.30
C ASP A 160 -16.02 -15.62 14.63
N GLY A 161 -15.13 -16.35 15.29
CA GLY A 161 -15.29 -17.73 15.76
C GLY A 161 -15.58 -18.78 14.70
N ARG A 162 -15.87 -18.36 13.46
CA ARG A 162 -16.30 -19.22 12.34
C ARG A 162 -15.17 -19.77 11.49
N THR A 163 -13.97 -19.16 11.65
CA THR A 163 -12.80 -19.48 10.83
C THR A 163 -11.62 -19.83 11.75
N PRO A 164 -11.59 -21.07 12.29
CA PRO A 164 -10.55 -21.49 13.27
C PRO A 164 -9.11 -21.30 12.75
N GLY A 165 -8.90 -21.44 11.45
CA GLY A 165 -7.59 -21.24 10.83
C GLY A 165 -7.02 -19.82 10.96
N LEU A 166 -7.85 -18.79 11.26
CA LEU A 166 -7.37 -17.43 11.51
C LEU A 166 -6.58 -17.34 12.81
N ILE A 167 -7.11 -17.91 13.90
CA ILE A 167 -6.41 -17.93 15.20
C ILE A 167 -5.08 -18.67 15.05
N GLN A 168 -5.11 -19.84 14.43
CA GLN A 168 -3.87 -20.60 14.17
C GLN A 168 -2.85 -19.77 13.37
N ALA A 169 -3.29 -19.09 12.31
CA ALA A 169 -2.41 -18.26 11.49
C ALA A 169 -1.81 -17.08 12.30
N LEU A 170 -2.59 -16.50 13.23
CA LEU A 170 -2.12 -15.42 14.10
C LEU A 170 -1.15 -15.92 15.18
N ASP A 171 -1.29 -17.18 15.64
CA ASP A 171 -0.39 -17.79 16.63
C ASP A 171 0.97 -18.18 16.03
N GLU A 172 1.05 -18.31 14.72
CA GLU A 172 2.31 -18.50 14.00
C GLU A 172 3.19 -17.22 13.97
N ALA A 173 2.68 -16.09 14.49
CA ALA A 173 3.44 -14.84 14.61
C ALA A 173 4.68 -15.08 15.48
N LYS A 174 5.89 -14.87 14.89
CA LYS A 174 7.10 -14.82 15.70
C LYS A 174 6.95 -13.63 16.67
N PRO A 175 7.21 -13.83 17.99
CA PRO A 175 7.20 -12.69 18.91
C PRO A 175 8.15 -11.63 18.35
N ALA A 176 7.66 -10.38 18.25
CA ALA A 176 8.51 -9.26 17.89
C ALA A 176 9.75 -9.32 18.77
N LYS A 177 10.96 -9.33 18.18
CA LYS A 177 12.19 -9.29 18.96
C LYS A 177 12.08 -8.11 19.90
N ALA A 178 11.93 -8.40 21.18
CA ALA A 178 12.02 -7.39 22.23
C ALA A 178 13.41 -6.77 22.10
N THR A 179 13.51 -5.54 21.65
CA THR A 179 14.73 -4.75 21.69
C THR A 179 14.94 -4.30 23.14
N SER A 180 15.21 -5.26 24.01
CA SER A 180 15.73 -5.03 25.35
C SER A 180 17.24 -5.16 25.32
N GLY A 181 17.89 -4.14 24.76
CA GLY A 181 19.29 -3.89 25.12
C GLY A 181 19.30 -3.24 26.49
N PRO A 182 20.13 -3.73 27.45
CA PRO A 182 20.30 -3.03 28.70
C PRO A 182 20.93 -1.67 28.44
N VAL A 183 20.24 -0.61 28.84
CA VAL A 183 20.82 0.74 28.92
C VAL A 183 21.86 0.70 30.04
N GLN A 184 23.13 0.50 29.69
CA GLN A 184 24.23 0.77 30.61
C GLN A 184 24.35 2.30 30.71
N GLY A 185 23.95 2.85 31.86
CA GLY A 185 24.26 4.21 32.23
C GLY A 185 25.78 4.39 32.42
N PRO A 186 26.29 5.64 32.27
CA PRO A 186 27.71 5.89 32.46
C PRO A 186 28.11 5.61 33.91
N SER A 187 29.14 4.77 34.07
CA SER A 187 29.83 4.58 35.36
C SER A 187 30.61 5.86 35.68
N LEU A 188 30.43 6.41 36.88
CA LEU A 188 31.22 7.48 37.46
C LEU A 188 32.60 6.98 37.92
#